data_bf26486b2cfb105901bc8453517c00a3
#
_entry.id   bf26486b2cfb105901bc8453517c00a3
#
_cell.length_a   1.000
_cell.length_b   1.000
_cell.length_c   1.000
_cell.angle_alpha   90.00
_cell.angle_beta   90.00
_cell.angle_gamma   90.00
#
_symmetry.space_group_name_H-M   'P 1'
#
loop_
_entity.id
_entity.type
_entity.pdbx_description
1 polymer ?
#
loop_
_entity_poly.entity_id
_entity_poly.type
_entity_poly.pdbx_seq_one_letter_code
_entity_poly.pdbx_strand_id
1 'polypeptide(L)'
;MFYSGIDLHKDNCFITTVDDGGVIVKQERLHNIPDIILTYFDSLQGPHKAVVECTAGWYWLSDLLEPHGVELILAHAKYLKAISYAKVKTDKVDSQTLASLLRLDSIPQAHKIQRNLRDLRDVMRSRLRLVQKRTSCYVSIHNLGRKLNCGDQIDIDQRSVPEILPEAYRLHLQHLYEQVDLLDTQILSLEHFLQPVLIPNDDIQRLVWIPGIGKTTAFTIYLEADGIERFLSDKHFVSYCRLVPGAKNSNRTIRHKSGCKDGNKYLKIAFTDMAVRAIQYYPEYRQLYQKIRRRANEPIARTVVAKELARIVYHILKNKTEYRGLKGQPISHHKATQYPRLKHRSMATPGKPVRLTDAQASSV
;
A
#
# COMPACT_ATOMS: atom_id res chain seq x y z
N MET A 1 -32.55 17.67 4.02
CA MET A 1 -31.19 17.23 3.57
C MET A 1 -31.37 16.25 2.42
N PHE A 2 -30.43 16.21 1.46
CA PHE A 2 -30.45 15.22 0.37
C PHE A 2 -29.36 14.18 0.55
N TYR A 3 -29.69 12.92 0.21
CA TYR A 3 -28.80 11.78 0.31
C TYR A 3 -28.65 11.13 -1.06
N SER A 4 -27.47 11.17 -1.64
CA SER A 4 -27.20 10.69 -2.99
C SER A 4 -26.35 9.44 -2.97
N GLY A 5 -26.82 8.36 -3.56
CA GLY A 5 -26.03 7.15 -3.81
C GLY A 5 -25.47 7.19 -5.24
N ILE A 6 -24.17 6.99 -5.39
CA ILE A 6 -23.48 7.07 -6.67
C ILE A 6 -22.89 5.69 -6.99
N ASP A 7 -23.40 5.06 -8.03
CA ASP A 7 -22.78 3.88 -8.64
C ASP A 7 -21.86 4.35 -9.77
N LEU A 8 -20.56 4.38 -9.47
CA LEU A 8 -19.52 4.97 -10.31
C LEU A 8 -18.86 3.91 -11.19
N HIS A 9 -19.02 4.05 -12.51
CA HIS A 9 -18.34 3.27 -13.53
C HIS A 9 -17.21 4.06 -14.22
N LYS A 10 -16.59 3.48 -15.24
CA LYS A 10 -15.46 4.08 -15.96
C LYS A 10 -15.86 5.37 -16.68
N ASP A 11 -16.93 5.31 -17.48
CA ASP A 11 -17.30 6.40 -18.41
C ASP A 11 -18.59 7.12 -18.00
N ASN A 12 -19.35 6.53 -17.06
CA ASN A 12 -20.61 7.06 -16.55
C ASN A 12 -20.84 6.66 -15.11
N CYS A 13 -21.76 7.35 -14.46
CA CYS A 13 -22.26 7.01 -13.14
C CYS A 13 -23.80 7.01 -13.14
N PHE A 14 -24.38 6.25 -12.22
CA PHE A 14 -25.81 6.33 -11.93
C PHE A 14 -25.99 6.98 -10.57
N ILE A 15 -26.75 8.07 -10.49
CA ILE A 15 -26.97 8.81 -9.24
C ILE A 15 -28.45 8.73 -8.88
N THR A 16 -28.73 8.31 -7.66
CA THR A 16 -30.08 8.38 -7.05
C THR A 16 -30.00 9.27 -5.83
N THR A 17 -30.87 10.27 -5.77
CA THR A 17 -31.01 11.16 -4.62
C THR A 17 -32.36 10.98 -3.96
N VAL A 18 -32.34 10.82 -2.63
CA VAL A 18 -33.55 10.76 -1.79
C VAL A 18 -33.57 11.91 -0.79
N ASP A 19 -34.76 12.32 -0.37
CA ASP A 19 -34.95 13.28 0.71
C ASP A 19 -34.89 12.65 2.11
N ASP A 20 -35.13 13.44 3.15
CA ASP A 20 -35.17 12.97 4.54
C ASP A 20 -36.26 11.90 4.77
N GLY A 21 -37.37 11.92 4.00
CA GLY A 21 -38.43 10.91 4.03
C GLY A 21 -38.08 9.62 3.30
N GLY A 22 -37.02 9.60 2.51
CA GLY A 22 -36.62 8.46 1.67
C GLY A 22 -37.32 8.44 0.32
N VAL A 23 -38.01 9.53 -0.06
CA VAL A 23 -38.65 9.66 -1.38
C VAL A 23 -37.56 10.01 -2.42
N ILE A 24 -37.59 9.32 -3.55
CA ILE A 24 -36.68 9.60 -4.66
C ILE A 24 -37.03 10.97 -5.25
N VAL A 25 -36.13 11.93 -5.13
CA VAL A 25 -36.28 13.29 -5.67
C VAL A 25 -35.76 13.35 -7.10
N LYS A 26 -34.59 12.70 -7.35
CA LYS A 26 -33.96 12.68 -8.67
C LYS A 26 -33.20 11.37 -8.87
N GLN A 27 -33.24 10.85 -10.10
CA GLN A 27 -32.53 9.64 -10.46
C GLN A 27 -32.12 9.71 -11.92
N GLU A 28 -30.81 9.61 -12.19
CA GLU A 28 -30.31 9.85 -13.53
C GLU A 28 -29.01 9.07 -13.80
N ARG A 29 -28.80 8.66 -15.07
CA ARG A 29 -27.54 8.16 -15.57
C ARG A 29 -26.79 9.30 -16.25
N LEU A 30 -25.58 9.59 -15.78
CA LEU A 30 -24.77 10.71 -16.24
C LEU A 30 -23.43 10.24 -16.81
N HIS A 31 -22.91 10.96 -17.78
CA HIS A 31 -21.50 10.81 -18.16
C HIS A 31 -20.59 11.38 -17.07
N ASN A 32 -19.41 10.80 -16.90
CA ASN A 32 -18.41 11.27 -15.93
C ASN A 32 -17.72 12.56 -16.39
N ILE A 33 -18.53 13.57 -16.71
CA ILE A 33 -18.10 14.92 -17.08
C ILE A 33 -18.40 15.86 -15.90
N PRO A 34 -17.39 16.58 -15.37
CA PRO A 34 -17.54 17.43 -14.19
C PRO A 34 -18.77 18.33 -14.22
N ASP A 35 -18.97 19.10 -15.29
CA ASP A 35 -20.06 20.06 -15.40
C ASP A 35 -21.44 19.39 -15.38
N ILE A 36 -21.58 18.20 -15.97
CA ILE A 36 -22.83 17.45 -15.97
C ILE A 36 -23.17 16.99 -14.55
N ILE A 37 -22.15 16.48 -13.82
CA ILE A 37 -22.34 16.02 -12.45
C ILE A 37 -22.66 17.19 -11.52
N LEU A 38 -21.96 18.32 -11.64
CA LEU A 38 -22.24 19.52 -10.85
C LEU A 38 -23.64 20.06 -11.14
N THR A 39 -24.06 20.14 -12.40
CA THR A 39 -25.44 20.54 -12.79
C THR A 39 -26.50 19.65 -12.15
N TYR A 40 -26.22 18.35 -11.99
CA TYR A 40 -27.13 17.45 -11.28
C TYR A 40 -27.32 17.88 -9.81
N PHE A 41 -26.22 18.16 -9.08
CA PHE A 41 -26.27 18.57 -7.69
C PHE A 41 -26.82 19.99 -7.52
N ASP A 42 -26.47 20.93 -8.38
CA ASP A 42 -26.94 22.32 -8.36
C ASP A 42 -28.45 22.43 -8.61
N SER A 43 -29.05 21.46 -9.33
CA SER A 43 -30.50 21.42 -9.54
C SER A 43 -31.30 21.10 -8.27
N LEU A 44 -30.62 20.67 -7.20
CA LEU A 44 -31.21 20.29 -5.92
C LEU A 44 -30.79 21.32 -4.87
N GLN A 45 -31.75 22.11 -4.37
CA GLN A 45 -31.46 23.20 -3.41
C GLN A 45 -31.45 22.63 -1.98
N GLY A 46 -30.26 22.67 -1.31
CA GLY A 46 -30.12 22.30 0.10
C GLY A 46 -28.85 21.52 0.42
N PRO A 47 -28.63 21.18 1.69
CA PRO A 47 -27.44 20.42 2.11
C PRO A 47 -27.44 19.00 1.52
N HIS A 48 -26.26 18.56 1.02
CA HIS A 48 -26.10 17.28 0.36
C HIS A 48 -25.06 16.38 1.07
N LYS A 49 -25.41 15.12 1.22
CA LYS A 49 -24.47 14.03 1.47
C LYS A 49 -24.51 13.06 0.29
N ALA A 50 -23.35 12.61 -0.14
CA ALA A 50 -23.25 11.60 -1.19
C ALA A 50 -22.41 10.40 -0.71
N VAL A 51 -22.67 9.23 -1.27
CA VAL A 51 -21.88 8.03 -1.01
C VAL A 51 -21.51 7.35 -2.32
N VAL A 52 -20.26 6.87 -2.38
CA VAL A 52 -19.73 6.07 -3.49
C VAL A 52 -18.96 4.87 -2.95
N GLU A 53 -18.96 3.75 -3.67
CA GLU A 53 -18.11 2.61 -3.31
C GLU A 53 -16.62 2.97 -3.42
N CYS A 54 -15.81 2.47 -2.47
CA CYS A 54 -14.36 2.64 -2.45
C CYS A 54 -13.69 1.79 -3.54
N THR A 55 -13.89 2.17 -4.81
CA THR A 55 -13.29 1.61 -6.01
C THR A 55 -12.15 2.49 -6.54
N ALA A 56 -11.62 2.25 -7.73
CA ALA A 56 -10.46 2.99 -8.25
C ALA A 56 -10.75 4.47 -8.61
N GLY A 57 -12.01 4.82 -8.90
CA GLY A 57 -12.37 6.12 -9.52
C GLY A 57 -12.81 7.23 -8.57
N TRP A 58 -12.85 7.03 -7.26
CA TRP A 58 -13.47 7.99 -6.34
C TRP A 58 -12.65 9.26 -6.08
N TYR A 59 -11.34 9.30 -6.37
CA TYR A 59 -10.48 10.46 -6.09
C TYR A 59 -11.00 11.73 -6.77
N TRP A 60 -11.16 11.65 -8.10
CA TRP A 60 -11.61 12.81 -8.89
C TRP A 60 -13.01 13.26 -8.48
N LEU A 61 -13.91 12.31 -8.14
CA LEU A 61 -15.26 12.62 -7.71
C LEU A 61 -15.28 13.35 -6.35
N SER A 62 -14.44 12.90 -5.40
CA SER A 62 -14.24 13.61 -4.13
C SER A 62 -13.69 15.02 -4.33
N ASP A 63 -12.70 15.15 -5.22
CA ASP A 63 -12.08 16.44 -5.53
C ASP A 63 -13.03 17.40 -6.28
N LEU A 64 -14.02 16.85 -6.98
CA LEU A 64 -15.07 17.61 -7.65
C LEU A 64 -16.17 18.06 -6.67
N LEU A 65 -16.69 17.14 -5.85
CA LEU A 65 -17.90 17.38 -5.08
C LEU A 65 -17.66 18.14 -3.76
N GLU A 66 -16.56 17.87 -3.06
CA GLU A 66 -16.31 18.47 -1.75
C GLU A 66 -16.14 20.00 -1.78
N PRO A 67 -15.44 20.61 -2.75
CA PRO A 67 -15.38 22.05 -2.89
C PRO A 67 -16.75 22.70 -3.18
N HIS A 68 -17.72 21.94 -3.73
CA HIS A 68 -19.08 22.37 -4.01
C HIS A 68 -20.05 22.09 -2.86
N GLY A 69 -19.53 21.78 -1.66
CA GLY A 69 -20.35 21.60 -0.47
C GLY A 69 -21.09 20.27 -0.35
N VAL A 70 -20.76 19.28 -1.20
CA VAL A 70 -21.31 17.93 -1.10
C VAL A 70 -20.37 17.05 -0.27
N GLU A 71 -20.80 16.61 0.92
CA GLU A 71 -20.04 15.68 1.76
C GLU A 71 -20.01 14.29 1.12
N LEU A 72 -18.85 13.87 0.57
CA LEU A 72 -18.71 12.56 -0.04
C LEU A 72 -18.20 11.52 0.96
N ILE A 73 -18.98 10.46 1.18
CA ILE A 73 -18.66 9.32 2.04
C ILE A 73 -18.23 8.14 1.18
N LEU A 74 -17.20 7.41 1.62
CA LEU A 74 -16.77 6.19 0.95
C LEU A 74 -17.38 4.96 1.61
N ALA A 75 -18.10 4.14 0.85
CA ALA A 75 -18.61 2.86 1.31
C ALA A 75 -17.56 1.75 1.14
N HIS A 76 -17.38 0.94 2.16
CA HIS A 76 -16.50 -0.22 2.10
C HIS A 76 -17.15 -1.36 1.30
N ALA A 77 -16.74 -1.55 0.04
CA ALA A 77 -17.37 -2.45 -0.92
C ALA A 77 -17.66 -3.87 -0.38
N LYS A 78 -16.75 -4.45 0.40
CA LYS A 78 -16.93 -5.80 0.97
C LYS A 78 -18.03 -5.86 2.03
N TYR A 79 -18.07 -4.89 2.94
CA TYR A 79 -19.09 -4.86 4.01
C TYR A 79 -20.42 -4.37 3.47
N LEU A 80 -20.40 -3.46 2.53
CA LEU A 80 -21.59 -3.05 1.80
C LEU A 80 -22.26 -4.25 1.14
N LYS A 81 -21.51 -5.08 0.41
CA LYS A 81 -22.03 -6.31 -0.23
C LYS A 81 -22.66 -7.30 0.76
N ALA A 82 -22.29 -7.27 2.03
CA ALA A 82 -22.86 -8.14 3.05
C ALA A 82 -24.24 -7.68 3.54
N ILE A 83 -24.59 -6.41 3.36
CA ILE A 83 -25.83 -5.78 3.83
C ILE A 83 -26.77 -5.34 2.70
N SER A 84 -26.25 -5.22 1.47
CA SER A 84 -27.01 -4.81 0.28
C SER A 84 -27.28 -6.01 -0.62
N TYR A 85 -28.20 -6.89 -0.22
CA TYR A 85 -28.64 -7.98 -1.07
C TYR A 85 -29.83 -7.53 -1.93
N ALA A 86 -29.64 -7.51 -3.25
CA ALA A 86 -30.74 -7.31 -4.19
C ALA A 86 -30.91 -8.54 -5.08
N LYS A 87 -32.16 -8.99 -5.27
CA LYS A 87 -32.49 -10.10 -6.17
C LYS A 87 -32.20 -9.77 -7.64
N VAL A 88 -32.36 -8.49 -8.00
CA VAL A 88 -32.04 -7.95 -9.33
C VAL A 88 -30.98 -6.89 -9.14
N LYS A 89 -29.84 -7.05 -9.82
CA LYS A 89 -28.74 -6.11 -9.77
C LYS A 89 -28.75 -5.22 -11.02
N THR A 90 -28.93 -3.91 -10.81
CA THR A 90 -28.82 -2.87 -11.84
C THR A 90 -28.17 -1.63 -11.21
N ASP A 91 -27.50 -0.80 -12.00
CA ASP A 91 -26.91 0.46 -11.54
C ASP A 91 -27.92 1.35 -10.81
N LYS A 92 -29.17 1.31 -11.27
CA LYS A 92 -30.32 2.00 -10.66
C LYS A 92 -30.61 1.51 -9.24
N VAL A 93 -30.68 0.19 -9.04
CA VAL A 93 -30.93 -0.43 -7.74
C VAL A 93 -29.74 -0.24 -6.80
N ASP A 94 -28.52 -0.36 -7.31
CA ASP A 94 -27.31 -0.22 -6.53
C ASP A 94 -27.17 1.24 -6.01
N SER A 95 -27.39 2.25 -6.85
CA SER A 95 -27.38 3.67 -6.43
C SER A 95 -28.51 4.02 -5.46
N GLN A 96 -29.72 3.48 -5.66
CA GLN A 96 -30.84 3.68 -4.75
C GLN A 96 -30.59 3.03 -3.38
N THR A 97 -30.00 1.84 -3.36
CA THR A 97 -29.61 1.15 -2.12
C THR A 97 -28.57 1.96 -1.36
N LEU A 98 -27.57 2.50 -2.05
CA LEU A 98 -26.55 3.37 -1.45
C LEU A 98 -27.20 4.62 -0.83
N ALA A 99 -28.09 5.33 -1.56
CA ALA A 99 -28.78 6.51 -1.05
C ALA A 99 -29.61 6.20 0.21
N SER A 100 -30.36 5.08 0.19
CA SER A 100 -31.17 4.63 1.31
C SER A 100 -30.34 4.29 2.55
N LEU A 101 -29.24 3.56 2.38
CA LEU A 101 -28.30 3.23 3.46
C LEU A 101 -27.61 4.48 4.01
N LEU A 102 -27.27 5.44 3.16
CA LEU A 102 -26.69 6.71 3.58
C LEU A 102 -27.66 7.49 4.45
N ARG A 103 -28.91 7.61 4.03
CA ARG A 103 -29.98 8.28 4.79
C ARG A 103 -30.20 7.65 6.18
N LEU A 104 -30.09 6.34 6.27
CA LEU A 104 -30.25 5.59 7.52
C LEU A 104 -28.96 5.53 8.37
N ASP A 105 -27.91 6.25 7.98
CA ASP A 105 -26.58 6.20 8.61
C ASP A 105 -26.01 4.77 8.77
N SER A 106 -26.34 3.90 7.82
CA SER A 106 -26.01 2.47 7.84
C SER A 106 -24.90 2.10 6.86
N ILE A 107 -24.18 3.09 6.31
CA ILE A 107 -23.06 2.86 5.41
C ILE A 107 -21.85 2.35 6.19
N PRO A 108 -21.31 1.16 5.86
CA PRO A 108 -20.03 0.73 6.38
C PRO A 108 -18.92 1.59 5.75
N GLN A 109 -18.49 2.62 6.46
CA GLN A 109 -17.58 3.61 5.91
C GLN A 109 -16.18 3.04 5.70
N ALA A 110 -15.57 3.37 4.55
CA ALA A 110 -14.16 3.19 4.28
C ALA A 110 -13.40 4.48 4.62
N HIS A 111 -12.16 4.33 5.07
CA HIS A 111 -11.31 5.48 5.35
C HIS A 111 -10.96 6.24 4.05
N LYS A 112 -11.25 7.52 4.03
CA LYS A 112 -10.90 8.44 2.94
C LYS A 112 -9.51 9.02 3.19
N ILE A 113 -8.57 8.67 2.31
CA ILE A 113 -7.19 9.16 2.40
C ILE A 113 -7.14 10.66 2.21
N GLN A 114 -6.35 11.36 3.03
CA GLN A 114 -6.12 12.79 2.92
C GLN A 114 -5.60 13.16 1.52
N ARG A 115 -6.16 14.22 0.93
CA ARG A 115 -5.88 14.63 -0.45
C ARG A 115 -4.38 14.82 -0.73
N ASN A 116 -3.68 15.48 0.19
CA ASN A 116 -2.25 15.77 0.09
C ASN A 116 -1.33 14.53 0.21
N LEU A 117 -1.85 13.38 0.63
CA LEU A 117 -1.09 12.15 0.76
C LEU A 117 -1.40 11.13 -0.35
N ARG A 118 -2.45 11.35 -1.17
CA ARG A 118 -2.90 10.39 -2.20
C ARG A 118 -1.82 10.11 -3.22
N ASP A 119 -1.24 11.15 -3.81
CA ASP A 119 -0.23 11.05 -4.86
C ASP A 119 1.05 10.39 -4.33
N LEU A 120 1.53 10.83 -3.18
CA LEU A 120 2.71 10.27 -2.52
C LEU A 120 2.54 8.78 -2.21
N ARG A 121 1.34 8.41 -1.73
CA ARG A 121 0.98 7.02 -1.47
C ARG A 121 0.97 6.18 -2.74
N ASP A 122 0.43 6.69 -3.84
CA ASP A 122 0.37 5.97 -5.11
C ASP A 122 1.76 5.85 -5.75
N VAL A 123 2.61 6.86 -5.61
CA VAL A 123 4.03 6.80 -5.98
C VAL A 123 4.76 5.72 -5.15
N MET A 124 4.54 5.68 -3.83
CA MET A 124 5.15 4.67 -2.95
C MET A 124 4.70 3.24 -3.30
N ARG A 125 3.42 3.07 -3.66
CA ARG A 125 2.88 1.80 -4.15
C ARG A 125 3.45 1.42 -5.51
N SER A 126 3.66 2.39 -6.40
CA SER A 126 4.32 2.17 -7.69
C SER A 126 5.75 1.71 -7.51
N ARG A 127 6.51 2.36 -6.63
CA ARG A 127 7.85 1.93 -6.25
C ARG A 127 7.87 0.46 -5.76
N LEU A 128 6.91 0.05 -4.91
CA LEU A 128 6.84 -1.35 -4.46
C LEU A 128 6.57 -2.31 -5.62
N ARG A 129 5.69 -1.95 -6.56
CA ARG A 129 5.44 -2.77 -7.76
C ARG A 129 6.69 -2.92 -8.63
N LEU A 130 7.48 -1.87 -8.79
CA LEU A 130 8.76 -1.94 -9.52
C LEU A 130 9.76 -2.86 -8.82
N VAL A 131 9.87 -2.81 -7.48
CA VAL A 131 10.71 -3.74 -6.71
C VAL A 131 10.27 -5.20 -6.89
N GLN A 132 8.95 -5.45 -6.93
CA GLN A 132 8.43 -6.80 -7.16
C GLN A 132 8.76 -7.30 -8.58
N LYS A 133 8.64 -6.45 -9.59
CA LYS A 133 9.06 -6.77 -10.98
C LYS A 133 10.55 -7.08 -11.04
N ARG A 134 11.40 -6.25 -10.43
CA ARG A 134 12.85 -6.49 -10.34
C ARG A 134 13.17 -7.83 -9.68
N THR A 135 12.51 -8.14 -8.57
CA THR A 135 12.66 -9.44 -7.89
C THR A 135 12.27 -10.58 -8.81
N SER A 136 11.23 -10.44 -9.63
CA SER A 136 10.84 -11.44 -10.62
C SER A 136 11.93 -11.66 -11.67
N CYS A 137 12.60 -10.60 -12.15
CA CYS A 137 13.76 -10.72 -13.04
C CYS A 137 14.90 -11.51 -12.38
N TYR A 138 15.25 -11.21 -11.14
CA TYR A 138 16.26 -11.95 -10.39
C TYR A 138 15.91 -13.44 -10.23
N VAL A 139 14.64 -13.75 -9.91
CA VAL A 139 14.17 -15.14 -9.82
C VAL A 139 14.32 -15.85 -11.17
N SER A 140 14.01 -15.16 -12.28
CA SER A 140 14.17 -15.72 -13.64
C SER A 140 15.64 -15.99 -13.95
N ILE A 141 16.56 -15.09 -13.61
CA ILE A 141 18.02 -15.27 -13.77
C ILE A 141 18.51 -16.49 -12.99
N HIS A 142 18.14 -16.60 -11.71
CA HIS A 142 18.52 -17.75 -10.89
C HIS A 142 17.93 -19.07 -11.42
N ASN A 143 16.70 -19.06 -11.91
CA ASN A 143 16.08 -20.25 -12.48
C ASN A 143 16.76 -20.66 -13.81
N LEU A 144 17.20 -19.69 -14.61
CA LEU A 144 17.98 -19.97 -15.81
C LEU A 144 19.32 -20.62 -15.45
N GLY A 145 20.04 -20.08 -14.47
CA GLY A 145 21.28 -20.65 -13.96
C GLY A 145 21.12 -22.09 -13.46
N ARG A 146 20.05 -22.36 -12.71
CA ARG A 146 19.74 -23.74 -12.26
C ARG A 146 19.40 -24.67 -13.41
N LYS A 147 18.57 -24.23 -14.37
CA LYS A 147 18.18 -25.01 -15.54
C LYS A 147 19.36 -25.46 -16.37
N LEU A 148 20.37 -24.61 -16.49
CA LEU A 148 21.53 -24.83 -17.34
C LEU A 148 22.76 -25.31 -16.55
N ASN A 149 22.61 -25.52 -15.24
CA ASN A 149 23.71 -25.93 -14.33
C ASN A 149 24.93 -25.00 -14.41
N CYS A 150 24.69 -23.67 -14.57
CA CYS A 150 25.72 -22.66 -14.66
C CYS A 150 25.51 -21.51 -13.65
N GLY A 151 24.80 -21.78 -12.55
CA GLY A 151 24.46 -20.75 -11.55
C GLY A 151 25.68 -20.05 -10.96
N ASP A 152 26.78 -20.76 -10.76
CA ASP A 152 28.03 -20.22 -10.21
C ASP A 152 28.77 -19.29 -11.22
N GLN A 153 28.45 -19.36 -12.50
CA GLN A 153 29.03 -18.53 -13.55
C GLN A 153 28.21 -17.26 -13.82
N ILE A 154 27.01 -17.17 -13.27
CA ILE A 154 26.13 -15.99 -13.41
C ILE A 154 26.33 -15.07 -12.22
N ASP A 155 27.13 -14.03 -12.40
CA ASP A 155 27.26 -12.96 -11.42
C ASP A 155 26.26 -11.84 -11.75
N ILE A 156 25.22 -11.76 -10.90
CA ILE A 156 24.14 -10.78 -11.06
C ILE A 156 24.64 -9.33 -10.82
N ASP A 157 25.58 -9.16 -9.92
CA ASP A 157 26.12 -7.84 -9.59
C ASP A 157 27.01 -7.30 -10.74
N GLN A 158 27.76 -8.16 -11.40
CA GLN A 158 28.61 -7.82 -12.53
C GLN A 158 27.92 -7.93 -13.89
N ARG A 159 26.63 -8.36 -13.93
CA ARG A 159 25.87 -8.58 -15.16
C ARG A 159 26.58 -9.59 -16.09
N SER A 160 27.18 -10.63 -15.52
CA SER A 160 27.93 -11.59 -16.32
C SER A 160 27.02 -12.42 -17.22
N VAL A 161 27.46 -12.60 -18.46
CA VAL A 161 26.78 -13.45 -19.46
C VAL A 161 27.78 -14.51 -19.90
N PRO A 162 27.74 -15.74 -19.34
CA PRO A 162 28.70 -16.78 -19.66
C PRO A 162 28.69 -17.17 -21.17
N GLU A 163 29.87 -17.20 -21.80
CA GLU A 163 30.00 -17.55 -23.22
C GLU A 163 29.59 -18.98 -23.53
N ILE A 164 29.69 -19.89 -22.55
CA ILE A 164 29.27 -21.29 -22.69
C ILE A 164 27.76 -21.46 -22.96
N LEU A 165 26.96 -20.42 -22.67
CA LEU A 165 25.53 -20.48 -22.91
C LEU A 165 25.19 -20.43 -24.39
N PRO A 166 24.21 -21.20 -24.89
CA PRO A 166 23.62 -21.01 -26.20
C PRO A 166 23.18 -19.58 -26.42
N GLU A 167 23.30 -19.09 -27.66
CA GLU A 167 23.00 -17.69 -28.02
C GLU A 167 21.63 -17.22 -27.53
N ALA A 168 20.59 -18.04 -27.71
CA ALA A 168 19.24 -17.72 -27.26
C ALA A 168 19.15 -17.44 -25.74
N TYR A 169 19.92 -18.16 -24.93
CA TYR A 169 19.94 -17.97 -23.48
C TYR A 169 20.81 -16.75 -23.08
N ARG A 170 21.89 -16.50 -23.82
CA ARG A 170 22.69 -15.27 -23.61
C ARG A 170 21.85 -14.03 -23.89
N LEU A 171 21.12 -14.01 -25.03
CA LEU A 171 20.20 -12.94 -25.37
C LEU A 171 19.10 -12.75 -24.29
N HIS A 172 18.50 -13.85 -23.83
CA HIS A 172 17.48 -13.78 -22.77
C HIS A 172 18.04 -13.24 -21.46
N LEU A 173 19.24 -13.67 -21.04
CA LEU A 173 19.89 -13.20 -19.84
C LEU A 173 20.23 -11.71 -19.93
N GLN A 174 20.71 -11.24 -21.10
CA GLN A 174 20.99 -9.85 -21.35
C GLN A 174 19.72 -8.99 -21.20
N HIS A 175 18.61 -9.40 -21.82
CA HIS A 175 17.34 -8.67 -21.68
C HIS A 175 16.84 -8.62 -20.22
N LEU A 176 17.07 -9.67 -19.43
CA LEU A 176 16.74 -9.66 -18.00
C LEU A 176 17.58 -8.64 -17.23
N TYR A 177 18.88 -8.50 -17.54
CA TYR A 177 19.75 -7.50 -16.95
C TYR A 177 19.35 -6.08 -17.33
N GLU A 178 19.05 -5.82 -18.61
CA GLU A 178 18.54 -4.52 -19.08
C GLU A 178 17.25 -4.12 -18.36
N GLN A 179 16.33 -5.07 -18.16
CA GLN A 179 15.12 -4.83 -17.39
C GLN A 179 15.43 -4.48 -15.93
N VAL A 180 16.38 -5.18 -15.28
CA VAL A 180 16.78 -4.88 -13.90
C VAL A 180 17.36 -3.47 -13.81
N ASP A 181 18.24 -3.07 -14.73
CA ASP A 181 18.88 -1.75 -14.71
C ASP A 181 17.86 -0.62 -14.93
N LEU A 182 16.92 -0.82 -15.83
CA LEU A 182 15.80 0.10 -16.03
C LEU A 182 14.93 0.22 -14.77
N LEU A 183 14.59 -0.91 -14.14
CA LEU A 183 13.78 -0.93 -12.93
C LEU A 183 14.51 -0.28 -11.75
N ASP A 184 15.82 -0.48 -11.61
CA ASP A 184 16.64 0.18 -10.59
C ASP A 184 16.64 1.70 -10.78
N THR A 185 16.81 2.19 -12.01
CA THR A 185 16.75 3.61 -12.35
C THR A 185 15.37 4.20 -11.98
N GLN A 186 14.30 3.52 -12.35
CA GLN A 186 12.92 3.97 -12.04
C GLN A 186 12.66 3.99 -10.53
N ILE A 187 13.11 2.97 -9.78
CA ILE A 187 12.96 2.91 -8.33
C ILE A 187 13.69 4.08 -7.67
N LEU A 188 14.93 4.35 -8.08
CA LEU A 188 15.71 5.49 -7.56
C LEU A 188 15.05 6.83 -7.84
N SER A 189 14.52 7.02 -9.04
CA SER A 189 13.81 8.25 -9.42
C SER A 189 12.61 8.50 -8.49
N LEU A 190 11.80 7.48 -8.20
CA LEU A 190 10.67 7.60 -7.28
C LEU A 190 11.14 7.86 -5.83
N GLU A 191 12.24 7.26 -5.40
CA GLU A 191 12.80 7.49 -4.07
C GLU A 191 13.33 8.92 -3.93
N HIS A 192 13.99 9.45 -4.94
CA HIS A 192 14.46 10.85 -4.96
C HIS A 192 13.29 11.84 -4.92
N PHE A 193 12.22 11.57 -5.66
CA PHE A 193 11.01 12.39 -5.62
C PHE A 193 10.37 12.44 -4.21
N LEU A 194 10.33 11.32 -3.51
CA LEU A 194 9.69 11.21 -2.20
C LEU A 194 10.50 11.81 -1.05
N GLN A 195 11.83 11.75 -1.13
CA GLN A 195 12.71 12.13 -0.02
C GLN A 195 12.51 13.58 0.48
N PRO A 196 12.54 14.63 -0.37
CA PRO A 196 12.43 16.01 0.09
C PRO A 196 11.09 16.34 0.73
N VAL A 197 10.03 15.61 0.35
CA VAL A 197 8.67 15.83 0.87
C VAL A 197 8.44 15.11 2.19
N LEU A 198 9.00 13.91 2.36
CA LEU A 198 8.69 13.03 3.50
C LEU A 198 9.73 13.11 4.63
N ILE A 199 11.01 13.36 4.31
CA ILE A 199 12.07 13.43 5.34
C ILE A 199 11.81 14.49 6.42
N PRO A 200 11.31 15.70 6.13
CA PRO A 200 11.05 16.72 7.14
C PRO A 200 9.97 16.36 8.18
N ASN A 201 9.23 15.28 7.94
CA ASN A 201 8.13 14.89 8.82
C ASN A 201 8.64 14.19 10.11
N ASP A 202 8.27 14.74 11.27
CA ASP A 202 8.68 14.25 12.58
C ASP A 202 8.29 12.79 12.85
N ASP A 203 7.12 12.36 12.40
CA ASP A 203 6.66 10.99 12.60
C ASP A 203 7.53 10.00 11.81
N ILE A 204 7.96 10.39 10.61
CA ILE A 204 8.91 9.61 9.81
C ILE A 204 10.26 9.54 10.51
N GLN A 205 10.74 10.65 11.08
CA GLN A 205 11.99 10.67 11.84
C GLN A 205 11.92 9.73 13.06
N ARG A 206 10.80 9.73 13.80
CA ARG A 206 10.59 8.79 14.92
C ARG A 206 10.62 7.33 14.46
N LEU A 207 10.02 7.02 13.30
CA LEU A 207 9.95 5.66 12.76
C LEU A 207 11.33 5.13 12.37
N VAL A 208 12.21 5.94 11.79
CA VAL A 208 13.55 5.51 11.33
C VAL A 208 14.44 5.01 12.48
N TRP A 209 14.18 5.42 13.72
CA TRP A 209 14.91 4.92 14.89
C TRP A 209 14.48 3.53 15.37
N ILE A 210 13.39 2.98 14.84
CA ILE A 210 12.90 1.65 15.22
C ILE A 210 13.71 0.57 14.50
N PRO A 211 14.14 -0.52 15.17
CA PRO A 211 14.87 -1.62 14.55
C PRO A 211 14.20 -2.18 13.31
N GLY A 212 14.96 -2.29 12.22
CA GLY A 212 14.49 -2.83 10.96
C GLY A 212 13.74 -1.84 10.06
N ILE A 213 13.51 -0.60 10.51
CA ILE A 213 12.92 0.46 9.69
C ILE A 213 14.00 1.28 8.99
N GLY A 214 14.00 1.23 7.66
CA GLY A 214 14.71 2.20 6.81
C GLY A 214 13.75 3.30 6.32
N LYS A 215 14.27 4.34 5.67
CA LYS A 215 13.48 5.47 5.13
C LYS A 215 12.26 5.01 4.34
N THR A 216 12.45 4.10 3.39
CA THR A 216 11.39 3.57 2.53
C THR A 216 10.27 2.86 3.33
N THR A 217 10.63 2.09 4.36
CA THR A 217 9.66 1.43 5.23
C THR A 217 8.91 2.45 6.08
N ALA A 218 9.60 3.47 6.61
CA ALA A 218 8.99 4.57 7.34
C ALA A 218 7.97 5.34 6.48
N PHE A 219 8.35 5.67 5.23
CA PHE A 219 7.44 6.30 4.26
C PHE A 219 6.20 5.45 3.99
N THR A 220 6.40 4.14 3.77
CA THR A 220 5.27 3.21 3.55
C THR A 220 4.33 3.20 4.76
N ILE A 221 4.87 3.11 5.98
CA ILE A 221 4.06 3.08 7.19
C ILE A 221 3.29 4.38 7.36
N TYR A 222 3.94 5.52 7.20
CA TYR A 222 3.34 6.85 7.33
C TYR A 222 2.20 7.05 6.34
N LEU A 223 2.46 6.83 5.05
CA LEU A 223 1.49 7.04 3.97
C LEU A 223 0.32 6.04 3.99
N GLU A 224 0.57 4.81 4.41
CA GLU A 224 -0.49 3.77 4.45
C GLU A 224 -1.28 3.77 5.76
N ALA A 225 -0.70 4.31 6.85
CA ALA A 225 -1.44 4.55 8.10
C ALA A 225 -2.37 5.75 7.97
N ASP A 226 -1.97 6.81 7.27
CA ASP A 226 -2.74 8.04 7.07
C ASP A 226 -3.38 8.54 8.37
N GLY A 227 -2.53 8.86 9.33
CA GLY A 227 -2.92 9.24 10.69
C GLY A 227 -3.14 8.03 11.62
N ILE A 228 -2.31 7.95 12.66
CA ILE A 228 -2.43 6.87 13.65
C ILE A 228 -3.64 7.07 14.56
N GLU A 229 -4.13 8.31 14.66
CA GLU A 229 -5.21 8.75 15.54
C GLU A 229 -6.56 8.08 15.19
N ARG A 230 -6.75 7.73 13.93
CA ARG A 230 -7.96 7.05 13.45
C ARG A 230 -8.14 5.63 13.99
N PHE A 231 -7.10 5.04 14.55
CA PHE A 231 -7.18 3.71 15.15
C PHE A 231 -7.48 3.82 16.65
N LEU A 232 -8.56 3.19 17.09
CA LEU A 232 -8.98 3.21 18.49
C LEU A 232 -7.96 2.56 19.44
N SER A 233 -7.21 1.57 18.96
CA SER A 233 -6.16 0.90 19.73
C SER A 233 -5.10 0.25 18.84
N ASP A 234 -3.99 -0.19 19.45
CA ASP A 234 -2.96 -0.99 18.82
C ASP A 234 -3.53 -2.26 18.16
N LYS A 235 -4.54 -2.89 18.78
CA LYS A 235 -5.22 -4.07 18.22
C LYS A 235 -5.91 -3.78 16.89
N HIS A 236 -6.56 -2.62 16.77
CA HIS A 236 -7.21 -2.19 15.51
C HIS A 236 -6.16 -1.91 14.43
N PHE A 237 -5.06 -1.22 14.79
CA PHE A 237 -3.97 -0.98 13.85
C PHE A 237 -3.32 -2.28 13.37
N VAL A 238 -2.99 -3.20 14.27
CA VAL A 238 -2.41 -4.52 13.95
C VAL A 238 -3.34 -5.34 13.06
N SER A 239 -4.66 -5.29 13.31
CA SER A 239 -5.67 -5.93 12.46
C SER A 239 -5.69 -5.32 11.07
N TYR A 240 -5.67 -4.00 10.97
CA TYR A 240 -5.58 -3.27 9.70
C TYR A 240 -4.29 -3.61 8.93
N CYS A 241 -3.18 -3.85 9.63
CA CYS A 241 -1.92 -4.34 9.05
C CYS A 241 -1.96 -5.83 8.62
N ARG A 242 -3.09 -6.53 8.74
CA ARG A 242 -3.23 -7.96 8.43
C ARG A 242 -2.27 -8.88 9.20
N LEU A 243 -1.90 -8.50 10.42
CA LEU A 243 -0.95 -9.24 11.28
C LEU A 243 -1.67 -10.07 12.35
N VAL A 244 -2.97 -10.28 12.20
CA VAL A 244 -3.78 -11.17 13.04
C VAL A 244 -4.21 -12.41 12.26
N PRO A 245 -4.34 -13.57 12.94
CA PRO A 245 -4.88 -14.76 12.29
C PRO A 245 -6.34 -14.52 11.89
N GLY A 246 -6.73 -15.03 10.72
CA GLY A 246 -8.14 -15.07 10.32
C GLY A 246 -8.87 -16.11 11.16
N ALA A 247 -9.82 -15.69 11.99
CA ALA A 247 -10.70 -16.58 12.71
C ALA A 247 -12.00 -16.80 11.93
N LYS A 248 -12.37 -18.05 11.67
CA LYS A 248 -13.73 -18.45 11.30
C LYS A 248 -14.19 -19.43 12.38
N ASN A 249 -14.98 -18.92 13.31
CA ASN A 249 -15.62 -19.74 14.31
C ASN A 249 -16.95 -20.23 13.75
N SER A 250 -17.07 -21.51 13.47
CA SER A 250 -18.34 -22.18 13.27
C SER A 250 -18.39 -23.37 14.21
N ASN A 251 -19.43 -23.44 15.05
CA ASN A 251 -19.74 -24.57 15.93
C ASN A 251 -18.54 -25.11 16.74
N ARG A 252 -18.07 -24.37 17.74
CA ARG A 252 -17.07 -24.78 18.75
C ARG A 252 -15.70 -25.22 18.23
N THR A 253 -15.48 -25.28 16.93
CA THR A 253 -14.18 -25.68 16.37
C THR A 253 -13.46 -24.44 15.81
N ILE A 254 -12.38 -24.03 16.48
CA ILE A 254 -11.49 -22.96 16.00
C ILE A 254 -10.66 -23.52 14.85
N ARG A 255 -11.08 -23.27 13.61
CA ARG A 255 -10.26 -23.59 12.44
C ARG A 255 -9.39 -22.36 12.13
N HIS A 256 -8.12 -22.42 12.49
CA HIS A 256 -7.12 -21.45 12.04
C HIS A 256 -6.95 -21.59 10.53
N LYS A 257 -7.64 -20.74 9.77
CA LYS A 257 -7.40 -20.59 8.33
C LYS A 257 -6.38 -19.48 8.09
N SER A 258 -5.79 -19.50 6.90
CA SER A 258 -4.83 -18.50 6.38
C SER A 258 -5.14 -17.08 6.85
N GLY A 259 -4.10 -16.25 7.04
CA GLY A 259 -4.22 -14.89 7.59
C GLY A 259 -5.34 -14.07 6.96
N CYS A 260 -5.92 -13.18 7.74
CA CYS A 260 -6.99 -12.28 7.32
C CYS A 260 -6.56 -11.49 6.07
N LYS A 261 -7.42 -11.47 5.02
CA LYS A 261 -7.18 -10.66 3.81
C LYS A 261 -7.74 -9.24 3.94
N ASP A 262 -8.49 -8.95 5.00
CA ASP A 262 -9.02 -7.62 5.28
C ASP A 262 -7.93 -6.70 5.84
N GLY A 263 -7.98 -5.43 5.45
CA GLY A 263 -6.99 -4.44 5.84
C GLY A 263 -5.92 -4.18 4.77
N ASN A 264 -4.82 -3.57 5.17
CA ASN A 264 -3.80 -3.03 4.27
C ASN A 264 -2.68 -4.03 3.97
N LYS A 265 -2.57 -4.43 2.68
CA LYS A 265 -1.53 -5.37 2.23
C LYS A 265 -0.11 -4.76 2.23
N TYR A 266 0.00 -3.44 2.04
CA TYR A 266 1.30 -2.76 1.97
C TYR A 266 1.92 -2.64 3.35
N LEU A 267 1.11 -2.35 4.38
CA LEU A 267 1.55 -2.41 5.77
C LEU A 267 1.97 -3.83 6.17
N LYS A 268 1.22 -4.86 5.73
CA LYS A 268 1.65 -6.25 5.97
C LYS A 268 3.04 -6.52 5.43
N ILE A 269 3.31 -6.14 4.18
CA ILE A 269 4.62 -6.31 3.55
C ILE A 269 5.67 -5.53 4.35
N ALA A 270 5.44 -4.25 4.63
CA ALA A 270 6.38 -3.39 5.36
C ALA A 270 6.76 -3.99 6.73
N PHE A 271 5.79 -4.41 7.53
CA PHE A 271 6.06 -5.00 8.84
C PHE A 271 6.69 -6.41 8.75
N THR A 272 6.39 -7.17 7.71
CA THR A 272 7.04 -8.49 7.51
C THR A 272 8.51 -8.31 7.15
N ASP A 273 8.84 -7.39 6.25
CA ASP A 273 10.22 -7.08 5.86
C ASP A 273 11.01 -6.48 7.05
N MET A 274 10.36 -5.59 7.80
CA MET A 274 10.90 -5.05 9.05
C MET A 274 11.24 -6.16 10.05
N ALA A 275 10.34 -7.13 10.23
CA ALA A 275 10.56 -8.25 11.14
C ALA A 275 11.75 -9.12 10.72
N VAL A 276 11.92 -9.40 9.42
CA VAL A 276 13.08 -10.14 8.90
C VAL A 276 14.38 -9.43 9.26
N ARG A 277 14.47 -8.13 9.02
CA ARG A 277 15.66 -7.33 9.37
C ARG A 277 15.89 -7.24 10.87
N ALA A 278 14.81 -7.03 11.66
CA ALA A 278 14.90 -7.00 13.11
C ALA A 278 15.44 -8.31 13.68
N ILE A 279 14.95 -9.46 13.22
CA ILE A 279 15.41 -10.78 13.63
C ILE A 279 16.90 -10.99 13.25
N GLN A 280 17.30 -10.52 12.07
CA GLN A 280 18.66 -10.70 11.56
C GLN A 280 19.67 -9.87 12.36
N TYR A 281 19.38 -8.62 12.66
CA TYR A 281 20.36 -7.67 13.17
C TYR A 281 20.23 -7.35 14.66
N TYR A 282 19.08 -7.62 15.31
CA TYR A 282 18.83 -7.22 16.69
C TYR A 282 18.59 -8.43 17.60
N PRO A 283 19.46 -8.67 18.62
CA PRO A 283 19.41 -9.86 19.46
C PRO A 283 18.09 -10.08 20.20
N GLU A 284 17.44 -9.00 20.66
CA GLU A 284 16.16 -9.06 21.36
C GLU A 284 15.02 -9.62 20.49
N TYR A 285 14.97 -9.21 19.21
CA TYR A 285 13.96 -9.72 18.26
C TYR A 285 14.29 -11.15 17.80
N ARG A 286 15.58 -11.49 17.72
CA ARG A 286 16.04 -12.86 17.45
C ARG A 286 15.62 -13.80 18.58
N GLN A 287 15.81 -13.40 19.86
CA GLN A 287 15.39 -14.18 21.00
C GLN A 287 13.87 -14.38 21.02
N LEU A 288 13.09 -13.31 20.78
CA LEU A 288 11.63 -13.39 20.67
C LEU A 288 11.22 -14.38 19.57
N TYR A 289 11.81 -14.25 18.37
CA TYR A 289 11.56 -15.14 17.24
C TYR A 289 11.85 -16.60 17.59
N GLN A 290 13.03 -16.91 18.17
CA GLN A 290 13.44 -18.26 18.56
C GLN A 290 12.49 -18.86 19.61
N LYS A 291 12.07 -18.06 20.60
CA LYS A 291 11.09 -18.47 21.62
C LYS A 291 9.77 -18.93 20.99
N ILE A 292 9.27 -18.19 19.99
CA ILE A 292 8.03 -18.55 19.29
C ILE A 292 8.22 -19.72 18.36
N ARG A 293 9.35 -19.77 17.62
CA ARG A 293 9.67 -20.86 16.67
C ARG A 293 9.70 -22.25 17.31
N ARG A 294 10.05 -22.35 18.61
CA ARG A 294 10.00 -23.60 19.36
C ARG A 294 8.59 -24.19 19.50
N ARG A 295 7.56 -23.36 19.35
CA ARG A 295 6.14 -23.73 19.57
C ARG A 295 5.29 -23.59 18.30
N ALA A 296 5.80 -22.95 17.26
CA ALA A 296 5.11 -22.65 16.03
C ALA A 296 6.06 -22.71 14.84
N ASN A 297 5.50 -22.73 13.61
CA ASN A 297 6.31 -22.69 12.41
C ASN A 297 6.93 -21.28 12.17
N GLU A 298 7.92 -21.24 11.30
CA GLU A 298 8.69 -20.04 10.96
C GLU A 298 7.82 -18.85 10.48
N PRO A 299 6.85 -19.02 9.55
CA PRO A 299 5.98 -17.91 9.13
C PRO A 299 5.16 -17.31 10.28
N ILE A 300 4.68 -18.15 11.20
CA ILE A 300 3.95 -17.68 12.39
C ILE A 300 4.89 -16.88 13.31
N ALA A 301 6.10 -17.42 13.57
CA ALA A 301 7.08 -16.74 14.41
C ALA A 301 7.46 -15.36 13.85
N ARG A 302 7.69 -15.23 12.53
CA ARG A 302 7.92 -13.94 11.87
C ARG A 302 6.72 -12.99 12.01
N THR A 303 5.51 -13.51 11.83
CA THR A 303 4.29 -12.70 11.97
C THR A 303 4.10 -12.17 13.39
N VAL A 304 4.47 -12.95 14.42
CA VAL A 304 4.42 -12.48 15.81
C VAL A 304 5.41 -11.33 16.05
N VAL A 305 6.64 -11.44 15.52
CA VAL A 305 7.61 -10.32 15.60
C VAL A 305 7.09 -9.10 14.84
N ALA A 306 6.54 -9.27 13.63
CA ALA A 306 5.94 -8.18 12.85
C ALA A 306 4.78 -7.51 13.61
N LYS A 307 3.96 -8.30 14.29
CA LYS A 307 2.87 -7.80 15.14
C LYS A 307 3.38 -6.94 16.29
N GLU A 308 4.43 -7.40 16.98
CA GLU A 308 5.01 -6.63 18.08
C GLU A 308 5.62 -5.32 17.61
N LEU A 309 6.32 -5.33 16.47
CA LEU A 309 6.84 -4.11 15.85
C LEU A 309 5.71 -3.14 15.45
N ALA A 310 4.59 -3.65 14.93
CA ALA A 310 3.43 -2.81 14.61
C ALA A 310 2.81 -2.17 15.86
N ARG A 311 2.76 -2.88 16.99
CA ARG A 311 2.32 -2.32 18.28
C ARG A 311 3.24 -1.19 18.75
N ILE A 312 4.55 -1.41 18.66
CA ILE A 312 5.56 -0.39 19.00
C ILE A 312 5.37 0.85 18.14
N VAL A 313 5.24 0.68 16.81
CA VAL A 313 4.98 1.78 15.88
C VAL A 313 3.70 2.54 16.27
N TYR A 314 2.61 1.83 16.56
CA TYR A 314 1.37 2.46 17.01
C TYR A 314 1.60 3.37 18.24
N HIS A 315 2.25 2.86 19.29
CA HIS A 315 2.46 3.63 20.52
C HIS A 315 3.42 4.81 20.31
N ILE A 316 4.47 4.64 19.50
CA ILE A 316 5.41 5.73 19.19
C ILE A 316 4.70 6.86 18.46
N LEU A 317 3.92 6.54 17.43
CA LEU A 317 3.19 7.54 16.65
C LEU A 317 2.07 8.19 17.48
N LYS A 318 1.32 7.41 18.25
CA LYS A 318 0.20 7.89 19.10
C LYS A 318 0.67 8.84 20.19
N ASN A 319 1.75 8.47 20.89
CA ASN A 319 2.25 9.22 22.03
C ASN A 319 3.36 10.22 21.67
N LYS A 320 3.75 10.30 20.37
CA LYS A 320 4.84 11.15 19.86
C LYS A 320 6.16 10.93 20.62
N THR A 321 6.43 9.69 21.02
CA THR A 321 7.61 9.31 21.80
C THR A 321 8.70 8.70 20.93
N GLU A 322 9.89 8.54 21.50
CA GLU A 322 11.01 7.85 20.87
C GLU A 322 10.96 6.34 21.18
N TYR A 323 11.66 5.55 20.35
CA TYR A 323 11.79 4.11 20.56
C TYR A 323 12.65 3.81 21.81
N ARG A 324 12.14 2.97 22.71
CA ARG A 324 12.77 2.58 24.00
C ARG A 324 13.09 1.08 24.11
N GLY A 325 13.22 0.36 23.01
CA GLY A 325 13.46 -1.09 23.04
C GLY A 325 12.23 -1.94 23.43
N LEU A 326 12.33 -3.25 23.29
CA LEU A 326 11.24 -4.19 23.66
C LEU A 326 10.86 -4.15 25.15
N LYS A 327 11.80 -3.79 26.02
CA LYS A 327 11.62 -3.75 27.48
C LYS A 327 11.41 -2.32 28.03
N GLY A 328 11.19 -1.33 27.18
CA GLY A 328 10.97 0.04 27.61
C GLY A 328 12.19 0.78 28.16
N GLN A 329 13.37 0.18 28.10
CA GLN A 329 14.62 0.85 28.52
C GLN A 329 15.19 1.69 27.35
N PRO A 330 15.67 2.92 27.61
CA PRO A 330 16.29 3.73 26.59
C PRO A 330 17.49 3.00 25.99
N ILE A 331 17.51 2.86 24.67
CA ILE A 331 18.70 2.39 23.98
C ILE A 331 19.68 3.54 24.00
N SER A 332 20.85 3.36 24.68
CA SER A 332 21.91 4.35 24.60
C SER A 332 22.28 4.55 23.12
N HIS A 333 22.36 5.80 22.67
CA HIS A 333 22.73 6.14 21.29
C HIS A 333 24.04 5.45 20.82
N HIS A 334 24.91 5.07 21.74
CA HIS A 334 26.12 4.29 21.48
C HIS A 334 25.84 2.86 20.98
N LYS A 335 24.73 2.20 21.39
CA LYS A 335 24.39 0.88 20.87
C LYS A 335 23.77 0.91 19.49
N ALA A 336 23.11 1.98 19.11
CA ALA A 336 22.59 2.16 17.74
C ALA A 336 23.71 2.28 16.70
N THR A 337 24.89 2.77 17.09
CA THR A 337 26.09 2.86 16.21
C THR A 337 26.88 1.55 16.12
N GLN A 338 26.72 0.63 17.07
CA GLN A 338 27.37 -0.70 17.04
C GLN A 338 26.64 -1.69 16.11
N TYR A 339 25.38 -1.45 15.77
CA TYR A 339 24.71 -2.24 14.72
C TYR A 339 25.19 -1.70 13.38
N PRO A 340 25.71 -2.55 12.48
CA PRO A 340 26.18 -2.08 11.20
C PRO A 340 25.01 -1.33 10.55
N ARG A 341 25.11 0.01 10.46
CA ARG A 341 24.35 0.75 9.47
C ARG A 341 24.51 -0.09 8.21
N LEU A 342 23.43 -0.56 7.64
CA LEU A 342 23.48 -1.17 6.32
C LEU A 342 24.39 -0.23 5.52
N LYS A 343 25.62 -0.66 5.27
CA LYS A 343 26.47 0.03 4.30
C LYS A 343 25.56 0.12 3.10
N HIS A 344 25.07 1.33 2.81
CA HIS A 344 24.53 1.56 1.49
C HIS A 344 25.64 1.02 0.60
N ARG A 345 25.36 -0.08 -0.11
CA ARG A 345 26.17 -0.39 -1.28
C ARG A 345 26.25 0.93 -1.99
N SER A 346 27.44 1.55 -1.96
CA SER A 346 27.69 2.74 -2.74
C SER A 346 27.40 2.27 -4.15
N MET A 347 26.26 2.70 -4.69
CA MET A 347 25.97 2.47 -6.09
C MET A 347 27.14 3.10 -6.82
N ALA A 348 27.80 2.29 -7.62
CA ALA A 348 28.77 2.77 -8.57
C ALA A 348 28.15 4.00 -9.24
N THR A 349 28.88 5.10 -9.24
CA THR A 349 28.55 6.32 -9.96
C THR A 349 28.01 5.93 -11.33
N PRO A 350 26.83 6.43 -11.77
CA PRO A 350 26.34 6.13 -13.11
C PRO A 350 27.44 6.47 -14.09
N GLY A 351 27.83 5.50 -14.92
CA GLY A 351 28.75 5.70 -16.00
C GLY A 351 28.33 6.95 -16.77
N LYS A 352 29.30 7.80 -17.12
CA LYS A 352 29.09 9.02 -17.91
C LYS A 352 28.12 8.73 -19.04
N PRO A 353 27.14 9.64 -19.32
CA PRO A 353 26.22 9.46 -20.42
C PRO A 353 27.05 9.26 -21.70
N VAL A 354 26.77 8.16 -22.39
CA VAL A 354 27.30 7.89 -23.73
C VAL A 354 26.83 9.07 -24.58
N ARG A 355 27.76 9.94 -25.00
CA ARG A 355 27.50 10.92 -26.06
C ARG A 355 27.13 10.13 -27.30
N LEU A 356 25.89 10.26 -27.74
CA LEU A 356 25.50 9.89 -29.10
C LEU A 356 26.37 10.77 -30.02
N THR A 357 27.31 10.14 -30.69
CA THR A 357 28.09 10.77 -31.74
C THR A 357 27.17 11.15 -32.88
N ASP A 358 27.23 12.42 -33.28
CA ASP A 358 26.66 12.98 -34.51
C ASP A 358 27.21 12.24 -35.73
N ALA A 359 26.50 11.21 -36.16
CA ALA A 359 26.75 10.56 -37.44
C ALA A 359 25.44 9.97 -37.94
N GLN A 360 24.56 10.85 -38.46
CA GLN A 360 23.54 10.55 -39.48
C GLN A 360 22.61 11.77 -39.67
N ALA A 361 23.25 12.90 -40.01
CA ALA A 361 22.53 13.99 -40.68
C ALA A 361 23.23 14.22 -42.04
N SER A 362 23.02 13.32 -42.99
CA SER A 362 23.28 13.56 -44.43
C SER A 362 22.80 12.33 -45.22
N SER A 363 21.57 12.36 -45.64
CA SER A 363 21.10 11.95 -46.97
C SER A 363 19.59 11.76 -47.02
N VAL A 364 19.01 12.69 -47.80
CA VAL A 364 17.67 12.70 -48.43
C VAL A 364 16.53 13.11 -47.50
#